data_7039f21c7397077dd16ea47e57fad4d0
#
_entry.id   7039f21c7397077dd16ea47e57fad4d0
#
_cell.length_a   1.000
_cell.length_b   1.000
_cell.length_c   1.000
_cell.angle_alpha   90.00
_cell.angle_beta   90.00
_cell.angle_gamma   90.00
#
_symmetry.space_group_name_H-M   'P 1'
#
loop_
_entity.id
_entity.type
_entity.pdbx_description
1 polymer ?
#
loop_
_entity_poly.entity_id
_entity_poly.type
_entity_poly.pdbx_seq_one_letter_code
_entity_poly.pdbx_strand_id
1 'polypeptide(L)'
;MEALSGILYSLSNAFLMPTLVAILALLAGTTFQVGQFLSEALDHRTNRALLAACRTEGASFEDFSGQGWRGRFASVRDVLSEEGLYSVHVDKRVTDIETSLRARIERLSIVSRAGPMLGLVGTLIPLQPALAGLAEGNMQQMASNLLLGFTTTVIGLIIGGTAFGLATITRIWGRADLIEIRFLIENWRENGERPNGTQ
;
A
#
# COMPACT_ATOMS: atom_id res chain seq x y z
N MET A 1 14.18 -3.12 -44.46
CA MET A 1 14.00 -2.21 -43.31
C MET A 1 12.54 -1.79 -43.14
N GLU A 2 11.80 -1.53 -44.22
CA GLU A 2 10.37 -1.12 -44.15
C GLU A 2 9.43 -2.18 -43.55
N ALA A 3 9.63 -3.48 -43.85
CA ALA A 3 8.81 -4.54 -43.29
C ALA A 3 8.97 -4.67 -41.75
N LEU A 4 10.17 -4.50 -41.22
CA LEU A 4 10.46 -4.56 -39.79
C LEU A 4 9.84 -3.34 -39.05
N SER A 5 9.95 -2.14 -39.63
CA SER A 5 9.33 -0.94 -39.06
C SER A 5 7.81 -1.03 -39.03
N GLY A 6 7.18 -1.62 -40.08
CA GLY A 6 5.73 -1.83 -40.12
C GLY A 6 5.25 -2.81 -39.05
N ILE A 7 5.99 -3.90 -38.82
CA ILE A 7 5.67 -4.88 -37.74
C ILE A 7 5.80 -4.22 -36.37
N LEU A 8 6.87 -3.46 -36.11
CA LEU A 8 7.08 -2.76 -34.85
C LEU A 8 6.00 -1.71 -34.60
N TYR A 9 5.57 -0.98 -35.64
CA TYR A 9 4.47 -0.04 -35.55
C TYR A 9 3.14 -0.70 -35.16
N SER A 10 2.79 -1.76 -35.88
CA SER A 10 1.54 -2.51 -35.59
C SER A 10 1.55 -3.12 -34.18
N LEU A 11 2.69 -3.66 -33.75
CA LEU A 11 2.89 -4.19 -32.41
C LEU A 11 2.74 -3.09 -31.35
N SER A 12 3.42 -1.95 -31.55
CA SER A 12 3.32 -0.81 -30.63
C SER A 12 1.88 -0.31 -30.46
N ASN A 13 1.17 -0.16 -31.57
CA ASN A 13 -0.22 0.29 -31.55
C ASN A 13 -1.17 -0.71 -30.87
N ALA A 14 -0.92 -2.02 -31.02
CA ALA A 14 -1.67 -3.07 -30.32
C ALA A 14 -1.54 -2.98 -28.79
N PHE A 15 -0.42 -2.47 -28.27
CA PHE A 15 -0.19 -2.28 -26.83
C PHE A 15 -0.91 -1.05 -26.26
N LEU A 16 -1.45 -0.15 -27.06
CA LEU A 16 -2.14 1.05 -26.56
C LEU A 16 -3.35 0.69 -25.69
N MET A 17 -4.25 -0.16 -26.17
CA MET A 17 -5.45 -0.56 -25.43
C MET A 17 -5.12 -1.29 -24.10
N PRO A 18 -4.25 -2.32 -24.07
CA PRO A 18 -3.83 -2.93 -22.83
C PRO A 18 -3.20 -1.95 -21.83
N THR A 19 -2.39 -1.00 -22.30
CA THR A 19 -1.75 0.01 -21.45
C THR A 19 -2.79 0.94 -20.82
N LEU A 20 -3.76 1.43 -21.58
CA LEU A 20 -4.84 2.28 -21.05
C LEU A 20 -5.69 1.54 -20.02
N VAL A 21 -6.05 0.28 -20.29
CA VAL A 21 -6.79 -0.56 -19.34
C VAL A 21 -5.97 -0.79 -18.07
N ALA A 22 -4.68 -1.06 -18.19
CA ALA A 22 -3.79 -1.24 -17.03
C ALA A 22 -3.69 0.04 -16.19
N ILE A 23 -3.57 1.22 -16.79
CA ILE A 23 -3.55 2.50 -16.08
C ILE A 23 -4.88 2.72 -15.33
N LEU A 24 -6.02 2.46 -15.95
CA LEU A 24 -7.33 2.60 -15.31
C LEU A 24 -7.50 1.61 -14.14
N ALA A 25 -7.07 0.36 -14.32
CA ALA A 25 -7.08 -0.65 -13.27
C ALA A 25 -6.19 -0.25 -12.08
N LEU A 26 -4.99 0.26 -12.35
CA LEU A 26 -4.09 0.77 -11.31
C LEU A 26 -4.67 2.00 -10.61
N LEU A 27 -5.33 2.90 -11.34
CA LEU A 27 -5.97 4.08 -10.75
C LEU A 27 -7.10 3.65 -9.80
N ALA A 28 -7.98 2.75 -10.22
CA ALA A 28 -9.05 2.21 -9.38
C ALA A 28 -8.49 1.48 -8.15
N GLY A 29 -7.47 0.63 -8.34
CA GLY A 29 -6.79 -0.07 -7.24
C GLY A 29 -6.12 0.88 -6.26
N THR A 30 -5.47 1.94 -6.74
CA THR A 30 -4.81 2.94 -5.89
C THR A 30 -5.84 3.75 -5.10
N THR A 31 -6.96 4.13 -5.71
CA THR A 31 -8.07 4.84 -5.05
C THR A 31 -8.66 3.99 -3.92
N PHE A 32 -8.86 2.69 -4.16
CA PHE A 32 -9.32 1.75 -3.12
C PHE A 32 -8.31 1.63 -1.96
N GLN A 33 -7.02 1.57 -2.26
CA GLN A 33 -5.95 1.52 -1.24
C GLN A 33 -5.87 2.80 -0.41
N VAL A 34 -6.12 3.97 -1.00
CA VAL A 34 -6.24 5.24 -0.27
C VAL A 34 -7.40 5.17 0.72
N GLY A 35 -8.56 4.66 0.33
CA GLY A 35 -9.70 4.47 1.22
C GLY A 35 -9.38 3.57 2.44
N GLN A 36 -8.73 2.44 2.21
CA GLN A 36 -8.28 1.55 3.27
C GLN A 36 -7.26 2.23 4.20
N PHE A 37 -6.34 3.00 3.62
CA PHE A 37 -5.32 3.71 4.38
C PHE A 37 -5.92 4.79 5.30
N LEU A 38 -6.95 5.51 4.85
CA LEU A 38 -7.64 6.50 5.67
C LEU A 38 -8.26 5.86 6.94
N SER A 39 -8.89 4.69 6.79
CA SER A 39 -9.40 3.91 7.93
C SER A 39 -8.27 3.52 8.89
N GLU A 40 -7.17 3.00 8.36
CA GLU A 40 -6.00 2.61 9.16
C GLU A 40 -5.32 3.81 9.85
N ALA A 41 -5.31 4.98 9.22
CA ALA A 41 -4.77 6.20 9.80
C ALA A 41 -5.57 6.67 11.04
N LEU A 42 -6.89 6.51 11.00
CA LEU A 42 -7.75 6.79 12.15
C LEU A 42 -7.50 5.81 13.30
N ASP A 43 -7.38 4.51 12.99
CA ASP A 43 -7.08 3.48 13.97
C ASP A 43 -5.70 3.70 14.62
N HIS A 44 -4.69 4.07 13.82
CA HIS A 44 -3.35 4.35 14.30
C HIS A 44 -3.32 5.54 15.29
N ARG A 45 -4.08 6.62 15.01
CA ARG A 45 -4.19 7.76 15.94
C ARG A 45 -4.84 7.36 17.26
N THR A 46 -5.90 6.57 17.21
CA THR A 46 -6.60 6.08 18.41
C THR A 46 -5.67 5.19 19.25
N ASN A 47 -5.00 4.23 18.63
CA ASN A 47 -4.08 3.32 19.33
C ASN A 47 -2.89 4.06 19.95
N ARG A 48 -2.35 5.08 19.30
CA ARG A 48 -1.27 5.89 19.89
C ARG A 48 -1.71 6.68 21.12
N ALA A 49 -2.93 7.19 21.14
CA ALA A 49 -3.47 7.84 22.33
C ALA A 49 -3.62 6.85 23.50
N LEU A 50 -4.11 5.64 23.22
CA LEU A 50 -4.20 4.56 24.21
C LEU A 50 -2.82 4.11 24.72
N LEU A 51 -1.83 3.92 23.82
CA LEU A 51 -0.47 3.58 24.21
C LEU A 51 0.20 4.63 25.09
N ALA A 52 -0.05 5.92 24.81
CA ALA A 52 0.48 7.00 25.65
C ALA A 52 -0.11 6.97 27.06
N ALA A 53 -1.38 6.66 27.21
CA ALA A 53 -2.03 6.48 28.51
C ALA A 53 -1.46 5.27 29.25
N CYS A 54 -1.29 4.13 28.58
CA CYS A 54 -0.70 2.92 29.15
C CYS A 54 0.76 3.14 29.65
N ARG A 55 1.53 3.95 28.95
CA ARG A 55 2.93 4.23 29.33
C ARG A 55 3.08 5.02 30.63
N THR A 56 2.14 5.93 30.91
CA THR A 56 2.18 6.81 32.09
C THR A 56 1.77 6.07 33.37
N GLU A 57 1.00 5.01 33.28
CA GLU A 57 0.42 4.29 34.43
C GLU A 57 1.07 2.92 34.72
N GLY A 58 2.11 2.53 33.97
CA GLY A 58 2.73 1.21 34.14
C GLY A 58 1.74 0.09 33.83
N ALA A 59 1.03 0.20 32.69
CA ALA A 59 -0.12 -0.61 32.34
C ALA A 59 0.11 -2.11 32.49
N SER A 60 -0.76 -2.73 33.29
CA SER A 60 -0.83 -4.17 33.45
C SER A 60 -1.44 -4.82 32.19
N PHE A 61 -1.28 -6.13 32.06
CA PHE A 61 -1.95 -6.90 31.01
C PHE A 61 -3.49 -6.73 31.03
N GLU A 62 -4.08 -6.57 32.20
CA GLU A 62 -5.53 -6.36 32.36
C GLU A 62 -5.97 -5.02 31.77
N ASP A 63 -5.20 -3.96 31.98
CA ASP A 63 -5.46 -2.65 31.40
C ASP A 63 -5.38 -2.69 29.87
N PHE A 64 -4.42 -3.42 29.32
CA PHE A 64 -4.33 -3.63 27.88
C PHE A 64 -5.52 -4.41 27.32
N SER A 65 -5.95 -5.48 28.00
CA SER A 65 -7.05 -6.33 27.53
C SER A 65 -8.40 -5.61 27.58
N GLY A 66 -8.61 -4.69 28.51
CA GLY A 66 -9.86 -3.94 28.71
C GLY A 66 -10.06 -2.77 27.73
N GLN A 67 -9.03 -2.36 27.01
CA GLN A 67 -9.12 -1.19 26.13
C GLN A 67 -9.63 -1.51 24.73
N GLY A 68 -10.24 -0.52 24.07
CA GLY A 68 -10.82 -0.62 22.72
C GLY A 68 -9.79 -0.53 21.59
N TRP A 69 -8.77 -1.39 21.59
CA TRP A 69 -7.75 -1.45 20.54
C TRP A 69 -8.35 -1.73 19.16
N ARG A 70 -7.70 -1.19 18.12
CA ARG A 70 -8.14 -1.38 16.74
C ARG A 70 -7.03 -1.92 15.85
N GLY A 71 -7.41 -2.58 14.75
CA GLY A 71 -6.47 -3.09 13.76
C GLY A 71 -5.48 -4.11 14.32
N ARG A 72 -4.17 -3.89 14.18
CA ARG A 72 -3.11 -4.83 14.58
C ARG A 72 -3.09 -5.10 16.08
N PHE A 73 -3.29 -4.08 16.89
CA PHE A 73 -3.31 -4.21 18.35
C PHE A 73 -4.51 -5.05 18.82
N ALA A 74 -5.70 -4.86 18.22
CA ALA A 74 -6.87 -5.68 18.52
C ALA A 74 -6.60 -7.16 18.23
N SER A 75 -5.99 -7.48 17.08
CA SER A 75 -5.73 -8.86 16.71
C SER A 75 -4.70 -9.56 17.62
N VAL A 76 -3.78 -8.82 18.21
CA VAL A 76 -2.84 -9.36 19.21
C VAL A 76 -3.52 -9.51 20.57
N ARG A 77 -4.32 -8.52 20.99
CA ARG A 77 -5.11 -8.60 22.23
C ARG A 77 -6.00 -9.84 22.24
N ASP A 78 -6.71 -10.11 21.13
CA ASP A 78 -7.64 -11.22 21.05
C ASP A 78 -6.93 -12.58 21.28
N VAL A 79 -5.76 -12.78 20.67
CA VAL A 79 -4.96 -13.99 20.90
C VAL A 79 -4.39 -14.05 22.31
N LEU A 80 -3.95 -12.92 22.86
CA LEU A 80 -3.45 -12.86 24.24
C LEU A 80 -4.55 -13.19 25.27
N SER A 81 -5.78 -12.74 25.03
CA SER A 81 -6.92 -13.01 25.91
C SER A 81 -7.42 -14.45 25.84
N GLU A 82 -7.34 -15.09 24.66
CA GLU A 82 -7.82 -16.47 24.46
C GLU A 82 -6.78 -17.52 24.88
N GLU A 83 -5.51 -17.33 24.55
CA GLU A 83 -4.49 -18.37 24.67
C GLU A 83 -3.40 -18.08 25.71
N GLY A 84 -3.37 -16.86 26.23
CA GLY A 84 -2.41 -16.43 27.24
C GLY A 84 -1.05 -15.99 26.67
N LEU A 85 -0.30 -15.31 27.53
CA LEU A 85 0.94 -14.57 27.19
C LEU A 85 2.10 -15.46 26.69
N TYR A 86 2.17 -16.71 27.17
CA TYR A 86 3.26 -17.64 26.86
C TYR A 86 2.94 -18.59 25.71
N SER A 87 1.79 -18.40 25.04
CA SER A 87 1.40 -19.23 23.90
C SER A 87 2.29 -18.98 22.70
N VAL A 88 2.68 -20.05 22.00
CA VAL A 88 3.38 -20.01 20.69
C VAL A 88 2.51 -19.29 19.63
N HIS A 89 1.20 -19.29 19.81
CA HIS A 89 0.27 -18.62 18.89
C HIS A 89 0.39 -17.10 18.92
N VAL A 90 0.81 -16.50 20.05
CA VAL A 90 1.10 -15.06 20.15
C VAL A 90 2.27 -14.69 19.25
N ASP A 91 3.37 -15.44 19.33
CA ASP A 91 4.57 -15.19 18.53
C ASP A 91 4.28 -15.42 17.03
N LYS A 92 3.48 -16.46 16.72
CA LYS A 92 3.00 -16.71 15.37
C LYS A 92 2.15 -15.54 14.87
N ARG A 93 1.23 -15.02 15.67
CA ARG A 93 0.36 -13.89 15.29
C ARG A 93 1.15 -12.64 14.97
N VAL A 94 2.14 -12.30 15.79
CA VAL A 94 3.04 -11.17 15.54
C VAL A 94 3.80 -11.36 14.22
N THR A 95 4.29 -12.57 13.95
CA THR A 95 4.97 -12.91 12.69
C THR A 95 4.03 -12.82 11.48
N ASP A 96 2.78 -13.26 11.60
CA ASP A 96 1.76 -13.16 10.54
C ASP A 96 1.43 -11.70 10.23
N ILE A 97 1.32 -10.84 11.24
CA ILE A 97 1.14 -9.40 11.08
C ILE A 97 2.33 -8.78 10.35
N GLU A 98 3.55 -9.12 10.74
CA GLU A 98 4.77 -8.63 10.07
C GLU A 98 4.82 -9.05 8.60
N THR A 99 4.51 -10.32 8.31
CA THR A 99 4.50 -10.87 6.95
C THR A 99 3.44 -10.19 6.08
N SER A 100 2.23 -10.00 6.60
CA SER A 100 1.15 -9.32 5.90
C SER A 100 1.49 -7.85 5.60
N LEU A 101 2.13 -7.18 6.55
CA LEU A 101 2.61 -5.80 6.41
C LEU A 101 3.68 -5.70 5.31
N ARG A 102 4.67 -6.61 5.30
CA ARG A 102 5.69 -6.68 4.26
C ARG A 102 5.08 -6.89 2.89
N ALA A 103 4.16 -7.85 2.74
CA ALA A 103 3.48 -8.13 1.48
C ALA A 103 2.65 -6.93 0.99
N ARG A 104 2.05 -6.15 1.88
CA ARG A 104 1.32 -4.93 1.53
C ARG A 104 2.26 -3.83 1.02
N ILE A 105 3.37 -3.59 1.73
CA ILE A 105 4.40 -2.62 1.33
C ILE A 105 5.00 -2.99 -0.03
N GLU A 106 5.26 -4.27 -0.27
CA GLU A 106 5.79 -4.77 -1.54
C GLU A 106 4.83 -4.49 -2.71
N ARG A 107 3.54 -4.80 -2.54
CA ARG A 107 2.51 -4.48 -3.55
C ARG A 107 2.44 -2.98 -3.87
N LEU A 108 2.45 -2.12 -2.86
CA LEU A 108 2.49 -0.67 -3.04
C LEU A 108 3.76 -0.21 -3.75
N SER A 109 4.90 -0.82 -3.43
CA SER A 109 6.19 -0.54 -4.08
C SER A 109 6.20 -0.93 -5.56
N ILE A 110 5.54 -2.02 -5.93
CA ILE A 110 5.36 -2.42 -7.35
C ILE A 110 4.51 -1.37 -8.07
N VAL A 111 3.36 -0.98 -7.51
CA VAL A 111 2.47 0.02 -8.10
C VAL A 111 3.16 1.37 -8.25
N SER A 112 3.97 1.80 -7.28
CA SER A 112 4.70 3.07 -7.31
C SER A 112 5.69 3.16 -8.48
N ARG A 113 6.20 2.04 -8.95
CA ARG A 113 7.09 1.96 -10.12
C ARG A 113 6.30 1.75 -11.42
N ALA A 114 5.31 0.86 -11.40
CA ALA A 114 4.52 0.54 -12.57
C ALA A 114 3.70 1.73 -13.09
N GLY A 115 3.16 2.58 -12.19
CA GLY A 115 2.39 3.77 -12.58
C GLY A 115 3.13 4.69 -13.55
N PRO A 116 4.30 5.25 -13.17
CA PRO A 116 5.09 6.09 -14.07
C PRO A 116 5.58 5.38 -15.33
N MET A 117 5.94 4.08 -15.24
CA MET A 117 6.37 3.31 -16.41
C MET A 117 5.24 3.16 -17.43
N LEU A 118 4.04 2.81 -16.99
CA LEU A 118 2.87 2.72 -17.87
C LEU A 118 2.45 4.09 -18.40
N GLY A 119 2.57 5.15 -17.59
CA GLY A 119 2.35 6.52 -18.04
C GLY A 119 3.30 6.92 -19.17
N LEU A 120 4.59 6.54 -19.08
CA LEU A 120 5.57 6.78 -20.14
C LEU A 120 5.22 6.01 -21.43
N VAL A 121 4.87 4.73 -21.32
CA VAL A 121 4.41 3.93 -22.47
C VAL A 121 3.18 4.56 -23.11
N GLY A 122 2.24 5.03 -22.27
CA GLY A 122 1.03 5.72 -22.71
C GLY A 122 1.25 7.04 -23.43
N THR A 123 2.46 7.67 -23.34
CA THR A 123 2.83 8.82 -24.16
C THR A 123 3.56 8.42 -25.43
N LEU A 124 4.46 7.46 -25.37
CA LEU A 124 5.30 7.10 -26.51
C LEU A 124 4.49 6.49 -27.66
N ILE A 125 3.46 5.68 -27.34
CA ILE A 125 2.64 5.06 -28.37
C ILE A 125 1.83 6.09 -29.18
N PRO A 126 1.07 7.04 -28.58
CA PRO A 126 0.34 8.04 -29.34
C PRO A 126 1.23 9.08 -30.05
N LEU A 127 2.48 9.20 -29.68
CA LEU A 127 3.40 10.14 -30.31
C LEU A 127 3.64 9.81 -31.80
N GLN A 128 3.66 8.51 -32.15
CA GLN A 128 3.85 8.08 -33.55
C GLN A 128 2.73 8.59 -34.47
N PRO A 129 1.41 8.30 -34.21
CA PRO A 129 0.34 8.84 -35.02
C PRO A 129 0.19 10.37 -34.91
N ALA A 130 0.66 11.00 -33.82
CA ALA A 130 0.70 12.45 -33.72
C ALA A 130 1.69 13.06 -34.75
N LEU A 131 2.90 12.48 -34.87
CA LEU A 131 3.91 12.91 -35.83
C LEU A 131 3.46 12.60 -37.27
N ALA A 132 2.80 11.50 -37.54
CA ALA A 132 2.23 11.19 -38.84
C ALA A 132 1.17 12.24 -39.23
N GLY A 133 0.25 12.58 -38.33
CA GLY A 133 -0.73 13.64 -38.55
C GLY A 133 -0.10 15.00 -38.84
N LEU A 134 1.00 15.33 -38.17
CA LEU A 134 1.76 16.55 -38.46
C LEU A 134 2.35 16.55 -39.89
N ALA A 135 2.93 15.42 -40.32
CA ALA A 135 3.48 15.26 -41.66
C ALA A 135 2.43 15.40 -42.77
N GLU A 136 1.22 14.99 -42.47
CA GLU A 136 0.02 15.08 -43.37
C GLU A 136 -0.69 16.43 -43.26
N GLY A 137 -0.25 17.34 -42.39
CA GLY A 137 -0.93 18.62 -42.15
C GLY A 137 -2.20 18.51 -41.32
N ASN A 138 -2.49 17.33 -40.71
CA ASN A 138 -3.65 17.07 -39.87
C ASN A 138 -3.38 17.46 -38.41
N MET A 139 -3.48 18.77 -38.14
CA MET A 139 -3.25 19.33 -36.79
C MET A 139 -4.22 18.80 -35.74
N GLN A 140 -5.44 18.42 -36.10
CA GLN A 140 -6.43 17.87 -35.17
C GLN A 140 -6.04 16.48 -34.69
N GLN A 141 -5.56 15.61 -35.59
CA GLN A 141 -5.05 14.29 -35.24
C GLN A 141 -3.83 14.39 -34.35
N MET A 142 -2.90 15.28 -34.68
CA MET A 142 -1.71 15.55 -33.84
C MET A 142 -2.13 15.96 -32.42
N ALA A 143 -2.99 16.97 -32.30
CA ALA A 143 -3.40 17.51 -31.00
C ALA A 143 -4.12 16.46 -30.12
N SER A 144 -5.02 15.67 -30.71
CA SER A 144 -5.76 14.64 -29.96
C SER A 144 -4.86 13.53 -29.43
N ASN A 145 -3.88 13.07 -30.21
CA ASN A 145 -2.92 12.05 -29.77
C ASN A 145 -1.97 12.55 -28.70
N LEU A 146 -1.50 13.82 -28.82
CA LEU A 146 -0.68 14.43 -27.77
C LEU A 146 -1.43 14.61 -26.46
N LEU A 147 -2.70 15.03 -26.53
CA LEU A 147 -3.54 15.18 -25.34
C LEU A 147 -3.70 13.84 -24.61
N LEU A 148 -3.98 12.75 -25.34
CA LEU A 148 -4.06 11.41 -24.79
C LEU A 148 -2.75 11.02 -24.09
N GLY A 149 -1.63 11.22 -24.76
CA GLY A 149 -0.30 10.94 -24.21
C GLY A 149 -0.05 11.70 -22.91
N PHE A 150 -0.22 13.01 -22.89
CA PHE A 150 0.01 13.82 -21.68
C PHE A 150 -0.89 13.40 -20.52
N THR A 151 -2.17 13.12 -20.80
CA THR A 151 -3.13 12.67 -19.79
C THR A 151 -2.69 11.36 -19.15
N THR A 152 -2.24 10.39 -19.93
CA THR A 152 -1.77 9.09 -19.39
C THR A 152 -0.54 9.22 -18.51
N THR A 153 0.39 10.11 -18.85
CA THR A 153 1.57 10.38 -18.01
C THR A 153 1.18 11.02 -16.68
N VAL A 154 0.32 12.04 -16.71
CA VAL A 154 -0.14 12.70 -15.47
C VAL A 154 -0.81 11.70 -14.54
N ILE A 155 -1.71 10.86 -15.06
CA ILE A 155 -2.38 9.81 -14.29
C ILE A 155 -1.35 8.81 -13.74
N GLY A 156 -0.41 8.34 -14.56
CA GLY A 156 0.64 7.42 -14.15
C GLY A 156 1.51 7.95 -13.01
N LEU A 157 1.85 9.25 -13.05
CA LEU A 157 2.61 9.92 -11.99
C LEU A 157 1.80 10.06 -10.69
N ILE A 158 0.51 10.39 -10.78
CA ILE A 158 -0.39 10.46 -9.63
C ILE A 158 -0.49 9.08 -8.95
N ILE A 159 -0.71 8.01 -9.73
CA ILE A 159 -0.75 6.64 -9.22
C ILE A 159 0.57 6.29 -8.50
N GLY A 160 1.69 6.52 -9.17
CA GLY A 160 3.01 6.19 -8.63
C GLY A 160 3.36 6.98 -7.37
N GLY A 161 3.12 8.28 -7.37
CA GLY A 161 3.36 9.16 -6.22
C GLY A 161 2.48 8.82 -5.02
N THR A 162 1.20 8.57 -5.25
CA THR A 162 0.26 8.14 -4.20
C THR A 162 0.68 6.79 -3.60
N ALA A 163 0.96 5.79 -4.43
CA ALA A 163 1.40 4.47 -3.98
C ALA A 163 2.73 4.55 -3.19
N PHE A 164 3.67 5.40 -3.62
CA PHE A 164 4.92 5.64 -2.91
C PHE A 164 4.69 6.25 -1.52
N GLY A 165 3.84 7.28 -1.43
CA GLY A 165 3.46 7.91 -0.16
C GLY A 165 2.83 6.89 0.80
N LEU A 166 1.84 6.12 0.32
CA LEU A 166 1.20 5.07 1.10
C LEU A 166 2.20 3.99 1.58
N ALA A 167 3.09 3.51 0.70
CA ALA A 167 4.10 2.53 1.05
C ALA A 167 5.04 3.04 2.16
N THR A 168 5.46 4.30 2.05
CA THR A 168 6.38 4.93 3.00
C THR A 168 5.73 5.08 4.37
N ILE A 169 4.52 5.62 4.44
CA ILE A 169 3.81 5.83 5.71
C ILE A 169 3.45 4.48 6.36
N THR A 170 2.93 3.52 5.58
CA THR A 170 2.61 2.17 6.07
C THR A 170 3.85 1.47 6.64
N ARG A 171 5.02 1.66 6.02
CA ARG A 171 6.29 1.12 6.50
C ARG A 171 6.70 1.72 7.84
N ILE A 172 6.60 3.04 7.99
CA ILE A 172 6.99 3.75 9.21
C ILE A 172 6.06 3.36 10.37
N TRP A 173 4.75 3.46 10.17
CA TRP A 173 3.76 3.15 11.20
C TRP A 173 3.75 1.67 11.57
N GLY A 174 3.78 0.80 10.56
CA GLY A 174 3.77 -0.64 10.81
C GLY A 174 4.99 -1.14 11.57
N ARG A 175 6.18 -0.56 11.32
CA ARG A 175 7.38 -0.89 12.10
C ARG A 175 7.27 -0.38 13.54
N ALA A 176 6.78 0.84 13.74
CA ALA A 176 6.59 1.38 15.06
C ALA A 176 5.61 0.55 15.88
N ASP A 177 4.46 0.17 15.29
CA ASP A 177 3.46 -0.67 15.95
C ASP A 177 4.04 -2.05 16.33
N LEU A 178 4.80 -2.69 15.43
CA LEU A 178 5.41 -4.00 15.71
C LEU A 178 6.46 -3.95 16.83
N ILE A 179 7.26 -2.90 16.88
CA ILE A 179 8.24 -2.69 17.95
C ILE A 179 7.52 -2.56 19.30
N GLU A 180 6.45 -1.76 19.33
CA GLU A 180 5.68 -1.55 20.56
C GLU A 180 4.98 -2.82 21.04
N ILE A 181 4.35 -3.56 20.13
CA ILE A 181 3.70 -4.84 20.43
C ILE A 181 4.71 -5.84 21.01
N ARG A 182 5.87 -6.00 20.40
CA ARG A 182 6.92 -6.90 20.88
C ARG A 182 7.45 -6.47 22.26
N PHE A 183 7.68 -5.18 22.44
CA PHE A 183 8.11 -4.63 23.72
C PHE A 183 7.11 -4.92 24.84
N LEU A 184 5.82 -4.71 24.60
CA LEU A 184 4.78 -4.98 25.59
C LEU A 184 4.70 -6.46 25.95
N ILE A 185 4.73 -7.36 24.97
CA ILE A 185 4.71 -8.82 25.20
C ILE A 185 5.92 -9.25 26.04
N GLU A 186 7.12 -8.78 25.71
CA GLU A 186 8.34 -9.14 26.42
C GLU A 186 8.34 -8.60 27.85
N ASN A 187 7.95 -7.34 28.03
CA ASN A 187 7.84 -6.71 29.35
C ASN A 187 6.88 -7.45 30.28
N TRP A 188 5.72 -7.92 29.78
CA TRP A 188 4.81 -8.71 30.58
C TRP A 188 5.33 -10.13 30.89
N ARG A 189 6.08 -10.73 29.97
CA ARG A 189 6.75 -12.02 30.18
C ARG A 189 7.82 -11.91 31.30
N GLU A 190 8.62 -10.84 31.29
CA GLU A 190 9.64 -10.61 32.31
C GLU A 190 9.05 -10.31 33.68
N ASN A 191 7.97 -9.54 33.76
CA ASN A 191 7.32 -9.20 35.02
C ASN A 191 6.43 -10.34 35.60
N GLY A 192 6.33 -11.47 34.93
CA GLY A 192 5.59 -12.63 35.40
C GLY A 192 4.07 -12.44 35.50
N GLU A 193 3.52 -11.43 34.82
CA GLU A 193 2.09 -11.17 34.80
C GLU A 193 1.37 -12.27 34.02
N ARG A 194 0.83 -13.26 34.75
CA ARG A 194 -0.04 -14.29 34.20
C ARG A 194 -1.45 -13.68 34.02
N PRO A 195 -2.11 -13.87 32.87
CA PRO A 195 -3.55 -13.56 32.78
C PRO A 195 -4.27 -14.37 33.83
N ASN A 196 -4.96 -13.67 34.73
CA ASN A 196 -5.76 -14.30 35.79
C ASN A 196 -6.81 -15.24 35.19
N GLY A 197 -6.71 -16.51 35.52
CA GLY A 197 -7.77 -17.46 35.20
C GLY A 197 -7.34 -18.92 35.06
N THR A 198 -6.63 -19.47 36.06
CA THR A 198 -6.75 -20.90 36.44
C THR A 198 -6.17 -21.07 37.83
N GLN A 199 -7.01 -20.90 38.84
CA GLN A 199 -6.93 -21.72 40.03
C GLN A 199 -7.86 -22.91 39.86
#